data_fc803d789b5d5173da1577147ae991da
#
_entry.id   fc803d789b5d5173da1577147ae991da
#
_cell.length_a   1.000
_cell.length_b   1.000
_cell.length_c   1.000
_cell.angle_alpha   90.00
_cell.angle_beta   90.00
_cell.angle_gamma   90.00
#
_symmetry.space_group_name_H-M   'P 1'
#
loop_
_entity.id
_entity.type
_entity.pdbx_description
1 polymer ?
#
loop_
_entity_poly.entity_id
_entity_poly.type
_entity_poly.pdbx_seq_one_letter_code
_entity_poly.pdbx_strand_id
1 'polypeptide(L)'
;MEMLRGIRQMKNPLPLYKSASIPKLQSDPHQSNESVYIETYGCQMNVSDSELMAGILTRAGYQIIDDANSANVVLINTCAIRENAEEKVLNRLEHLNAIKRRNPKMILGICGCMAQHMRTLLLDAAPYIDLVLGPDAYRNLPQAIASINSKDAFVNLRLDKSEDYADIAPIRKDGIRAWLTIQRGCDKMCTFCVVPFTRGRERSLSVPMLVQEVKSLVDDGFKEVVLLGQTVNSYHDGTHNFGDLLFAINQVEGIERIRFISPHPSDATQPMIDAIASCEKVCKQIHLPLQSGSTRILSDMHRTYTVDEYRELVFDLRNQIPNLAISTDIIVGFCGETEEDFQKTHALINEIRYDSAFMFKYSDRNGTLANRTLEDNVPEEEKIRRLQTIIDLQYHISHEINQERVGQTVEILVEGESRKSKLDYFGKDDTFKTTVFPRQNILIGDTVNVKVHTASSHTLIGNVIT
;
A
#
# COMPACT_ATOMS: atom_id res chain seq x y z
N MET A 1 23.77 8.58 -11.22
CA MET A 1 22.61 9.50 -11.46
C MET A 1 22.27 9.67 -12.94
N GLU A 2 23.23 9.86 -13.84
CA GLU A 2 22.99 9.95 -15.29
C GLU A 2 22.43 8.65 -15.90
N MET A 3 22.90 7.49 -15.45
CA MET A 3 22.44 6.17 -15.91
C MET A 3 20.94 5.94 -15.62
N LEU A 4 20.44 6.42 -14.47
CA LEU A 4 19.01 6.33 -14.10
C LEU A 4 18.13 7.27 -14.93
N ARG A 5 18.64 8.44 -15.35
CA ARG A 5 17.95 9.31 -16.30
C ARG A 5 17.83 8.65 -17.68
N GLY A 6 18.85 7.89 -18.12
CA GLY A 6 18.82 7.11 -19.34
C GLY A 6 17.78 5.98 -19.33
N ILE A 7 17.60 5.31 -18.19
CA ILE A 7 16.60 4.24 -18.01
C ILE A 7 15.16 4.78 -18.14
N ARG A 8 14.90 5.99 -17.68
CA ARG A 8 13.59 6.67 -17.76
C ARG A 8 13.17 7.05 -19.18
N GLN A 9 14.11 7.15 -20.12
CA GLN A 9 13.84 7.57 -21.52
C GLN A 9 13.63 6.40 -22.51
N MET A 10 13.69 5.16 -22.05
CA MET A 10 13.49 4.00 -22.93
C MET A 10 12.01 3.80 -23.27
N LYS A 11 11.61 4.12 -24.49
CA LYS A 11 10.23 3.94 -25.03
C LYS A 11 9.88 2.49 -25.40
N ASN A 12 10.83 1.57 -25.38
CA ASN A 12 10.58 0.17 -25.73
C ASN A 12 10.24 -0.68 -24.50
N PRO A 13 9.30 -1.65 -24.62
CA PRO A 13 9.02 -2.56 -23.52
C PRO A 13 10.28 -3.35 -23.17
N LEU A 14 10.58 -3.43 -21.87
CA LEU A 14 11.68 -4.23 -21.38
C LEU A 14 11.52 -5.68 -21.85
N PRO A 15 12.58 -6.34 -22.37
CA PRO A 15 12.48 -7.71 -22.85
C PRO A 15 11.98 -8.65 -21.76
N LEU A 16 11.08 -9.58 -22.13
CA LEU A 16 10.63 -10.63 -21.23
C LEU A 16 11.82 -11.54 -20.91
N TYR A 17 12.22 -11.57 -19.65
CA TYR A 17 13.29 -12.46 -19.21
C TYR A 17 12.78 -13.90 -19.21
N LYS A 18 13.52 -14.82 -19.86
CA LYS A 18 13.31 -16.26 -19.69
C LYS A 18 13.90 -16.65 -18.34
N SER A 19 13.04 -17.04 -17.39
CA SER A 19 13.51 -17.53 -16.09
C SER A 19 14.45 -18.71 -16.29
N ALA A 20 15.54 -18.72 -15.54
CA ALA A 20 16.36 -19.91 -15.41
C ALA A 20 15.44 -21.09 -14.98
N SER A 21 15.67 -22.27 -15.57
CA SER A 21 14.91 -23.48 -15.20
C SER A 21 15.09 -23.74 -13.69
N ILE A 22 14.03 -23.55 -12.93
CA ILE A 22 14.02 -23.84 -11.49
C ILE A 22 14.14 -25.35 -11.32
N PRO A 23 15.17 -25.86 -10.63
CA PRO A 23 15.24 -27.29 -10.33
C PRO A 23 14.00 -27.71 -9.52
N LYS A 24 13.35 -28.82 -9.90
CA LYS A 24 12.28 -29.38 -9.10
C LYS A 24 12.80 -29.74 -7.72
N LEU A 25 12.11 -29.25 -6.68
CA LEU A 25 12.38 -29.57 -5.29
C LEU A 25 12.47 -31.09 -5.06
N GLN A 26 13.63 -31.54 -4.61
CA GLN A 26 13.69 -32.72 -3.75
C GLN A 26 13.63 -32.21 -2.30
N SER A 27 12.66 -32.71 -1.58
CA SER A 27 12.35 -32.39 -0.20
C SER A 27 13.50 -32.76 0.72
N ASP A 28 14.19 -31.79 1.28
CA ASP A 28 14.60 -31.76 2.69
C ASP A 28 14.90 -30.29 3.05
N PRO A 29 14.23 -29.71 4.05
CA PRO A 29 14.59 -28.39 4.49
C PRO A 29 15.97 -28.46 5.12
N HIS A 30 17.00 -27.96 4.46
CA HIS A 30 18.23 -27.59 5.14
C HIS A 30 17.82 -26.64 6.26
N GLN A 31 17.90 -27.06 7.51
CA GLN A 31 17.78 -26.17 8.65
C GLN A 31 18.96 -25.19 8.56
N SER A 32 18.70 -24.05 7.94
CA SER A 32 19.68 -22.99 7.87
C SER A 32 19.61 -22.23 9.19
N ASN A 33 20.73 -22.16 9.92
CA ASN A 33 20.84 -21.27 11.09
C ASN A 33 21.24 -19.84 10.70
N GLU A 34 21.07 -19.48 9.43
CA GLU A 34 21.43 -18.16 8.91
C GLU A 34 20.42 -17.10 9.31
N SER A 35 20.94 -15.92 9.60
CA SER A 35 20.14 -14.75 9.97
C SER A 35 19.73 -13.93 8.74
N VAL A 36 18.47 -13.48 8.73
CA VAL A 36 17.89 -12.66 7.66
C VAL A 36 17.36 -11.35 8.23
N TYR A 37 17.77 -10.26 7.60
CA TYR A 37 17.19 -8.93 7.82
C TYR A 37 16.31 -8.54 6.63
N ILE A 38 15.08 -8.09 6.91
CA ILE A 38 14.13 -7.63 5.88
C ILE A 38 13.82 -6.16 6.10
N GLU A 39 14.13 -5.32 5.13
CA GLU A 39 13.84 -3.89 5.13
C GLU A 39 12.78 -3.57 4.07
N THR A 40 11.74 -2.81 4.45
CA THR A 40 10.58 -2.56 3.60
C THR A 40 10.49 -1.09 3.20
N TYR A 41 10.35 -0.85 1.90
CA TYR A 41 10.08 0.46 1.30
C TYR A 41 8.82 0.37 0.44
N GLY A 42 7.81 1.17 0.77
CA GLY A 42 6.61 1.23 -0.07
C GLY A 42 5.29 1.38 0.67
N CYS A 43 4.28 0.69 0.16
CA CYS A 43 2.92 0.72 0.70
C CYS A 43 2.66 -0.43 1.69
N GLN A 44 1.46 -0.46 2.26
CA GLN A 44 1.02 -1.47 3.22
C GLN A 44 1.10 -2.90 2.64
N MET A 45 0.86 -3.05 1.33
CA MET A 45 1.02 -4.34 0.65
C MET A 45 2.48 -4.83 0.69
N ASN A 46 3.49 -3.92 0.62
CA ASN A 46 4.88 -4.32 0.79
C ASN A 46 5.18 -4.72 2.24
N VAL A 47 4.52 -4.11 3.23
CA VAL A 47 4.62 -4.55 4.64
C VAL A 47 4.09 -5.97 4.78
N SER A 48 2.88 -6.23 4.31
CA SER A 48 2.28 -7.57 4.32
C SER A 48 3.13 -8.60 3.54
N ASP A 49 3.71 -8.21 2.40
CA ASP A 49 4.65 -9.07 1.65
C ASP A 49 5.91 -9.38 2.47
N SER A 50 6.44 -8.44 3.26
CA SER A 50 7.60 -8.69 4.12
C SER A 50 7.28 -9.61 5.29
N GLU A 51 6.08 -9.50 5.87
CA GLU A 51 5.58 -10.43 6.89
C GLU A 51 5.43 -11.85 6.31
N LEU A 52 4.94 -11.97 5.09
CA LEU A 52 4.86 -13.22 4.35
C LEU A 52 6.26 -13.81 4.08
N MET A 53 7.20 -12.99 3.60
CA MET A 53 8.60 -13.41 3.38
C MET A 53 9.24 -13.92 4.67
N ALA A 54 9.00 -13.23 5.79
CA ALA A 54 9.47 -13.66 7.11
C ALA A 54 8.88 -15.03 7.49
N GLY A 55 7.59 -15.26 7.24
CA GLY A 55 6.94 -16.56 7.46
C GLY A 55 7.55 -17.68 6.63
N ILE A 56 7.78 -17.47 5.35
CA ILE A 56 8.42 -18.42 4.44
C ILE A 56 9.83 -18.79 4.94
N LEU A 57 10.62 -17.79 5.29
CA LEU A 57 12.01 -17.97 5.71
C LEU A 57 12.12 -18.64 7.07
N THR A 58 11.29 -18.26 8.04
CA THR A 58 11.27 -18.90 9.36
C THR A 58 10.84 -20.36 9.26
N ARG A 59 9.85 -20.68 8.42
CA ARG A 59 9.46 -22.08 8.16
C ARG A 59 10.60 -22.90 7.54
N ALA A 60 11.49 -22.25 6.81
CA ALA A 60 12.70 -22.86 6.24
C ALA A 60 13.90 -22.87 7.20
N GLY A 61 13.73 -22.41 8.45
CA GLY A 61 14.76 -22.46 9.51
C GLY A 61 15.65 -21.22 9.59
N TYR A 62 15.38 -20.15 8.85
CA TYR A 62 16.11 -18.89 8.97
C TYR A 62 15.65 -18.10 10.19
N GLN A 63 16.59 -17.36 10.82
CA GLN A 63 16.30 -16.47 11.94
C GLN A 63 16.09 -15.04 11.44
N ILE A 64 14.91 -14.46 11.67
CA ILE A 64 14.66 -13.04 11.35
C ILE A 64 15.26 -12.17 12.45
N ILE A 65 16.06 -11.17 12.05
CA ILE A 65 16.75 -10.24 12.95
C ILE A 65 16.50 -8.79 12.54
N ASP A 66 16.78 -7.84 13.45
CA ASP A 66 16.52 -6.40 13.24
C ASP A 66 17.78 -5.58 12.89
N ASP A 67 18.94 -6.22 12.70
CA ASP A 67 20.19 -5.53 12.35
C ASP A 67 20.84 -6.06 11.06
N ALA A 68 20.91 -5.19 10.06
CA ALA A 68 21.50 -5.50 8.76
C ALA A 68 23.01 -5.82 8.83
N ASN A 69 23.74 -5.29 9.83
CA ASN A 69 25.19 -5.48 9.92
C ASN A 69 25.55 -6.90 10.36
N SER A 70 24.68 -7.54 11.11
CA SER A 70 24.89 -8.91 11.63
C SER A 70 24.17 -9.97 10.80
N ALA A 71 23.40 -9.58 9.77
CA ALA A 71 22.67 -10.50 8.92
C ALA A 71 23.55 -11.25 7.92
N ASN A 72 23.27 -12.55 7.72
CA ASN A 72 23.83 -13.33 6.62
C ASN A 72 23.15 -12.98 5.29
N VAL A 73 21.85 -12.67 5.34
CA VAL A 73 21.02 -12.29 4.20
C VAL A 73 20.33 -10.98 4.49
N VAL A 74 20.42 -10.02 3.58
CA VAL A 74 19.69 -8.75 3.63
C VAL A 74 18.75 -8.67 2.44
N LEU A 75 17.45 -8.55 2.72
CA LEU A 75 16.41 -8.44 1.70
C LEU A 75 15.77 -7.07 1.78
N ILE A 76 15.72 -6.37 0.64
CA ILE A 76 14.99 -5.09 0.50
C ILE A 76 13.72 -5.34 -0.29
N ASN A 77 12.57 -5.21 0.38
CA ASN A 77 11.27 -5.27 -0.28
C ASN A 77 10.82 -3.87 -0.71
N THR A 78 10.51 -3.71 -1.99
CA THR A 78 10.42 -2.38 -2.62
C THR A 78 9.15 -2.19 -3.46
N CYS A 79 8.70 -0.94 -3.51
CA CYS A 79 7.56 -0.49 -4.32
C CYS A 79 8.04 0.21 -5.60
N ALA A 80 7.26 0.08 -6.68
CA ALA A 80 7.52 0.76 -7.96
C ALA A 80 6.63 2.01 -8.17
N ILE A 81 5.81 2.39 -7.18
CA ILE A 81 4.75 3.39 -7.39
C ILE A 81 5.24 4.83 -7.17
N ARG A 82 6.33 5.04 -6.41
CA ARG A 82 6.79 6.38 -6.02
C ARG A 82 8.23 6.63 -6.45
N GLU A 83 8.46 7.69 -7.20
CA GLU A 83 9.80 8.09 -7.69
C GLU A 83 10.81 8.28 -6.55
N ASN A 84 10.44 8.98 -5.50
CA ASN A 84 11.29 9.18 -4.31
C ASN A 84 11.62 7.88 -3.57
N ALA A 85 10.86 6.79 -3.79
CA ALA A 85 11.17 5.50 -3.20
C ALA A 85 12.32 4.81 -3.94
N GLU A 86 12.38 4.93 -5.26
CA GLU A 86 13.45 4.34 -6.08
C GLU A 86 14.81 4.94 -5.73
N GLU A 87 14.91 6.28 -5.62
CA GLU A 87 16.16 6.95 -5.23
C GLU A 87 16.61 6.57 -3.82
N LYS A 88 15.69 6.52 -2.87
CA LYS A 88 15.99 6.09 -1.50
C LYS A 88 16.51 4.66 -1.45
N VAL A 89 15.92 3.76 -2.24
CA VAL A 89 16.34 2.36 -2.31
C VAL A 89 17.73 2.25 -2.92
N LEU A 90 18.02 2.96 -4.00
CA LEU A 90 19.35 2.93 -4.62
C LEU A 90 20.44 3.47 -3.69
N ASN A 91 20.17 4.57 -2.99
CA ASN A 91 21.08 5.10 -1.96
C ASN A 91 21.28 4.10 -0.81
N ARG A 92 20.22 3.39 -0.41
CA ARG A 92 20.31 2.36 0.63
C ARG A 92 21.12 1.16 0.17
N LEU A 93 20.96 0.74 -1.08
CA LEU A 93 21.74 -0.34 -1.69
C LEU A 93 23.24 -0.03 -1.67
N GLU A 94 23.65 1.21 -1.98
CA GLU A 94 25.06 1.62 -1.89
C GLU A 94 25.59 1.51 -0.44
N HIS A 95 24.79 1.90 0.55
CA HIS A 95 25.18 1.74 1.94
C HIS A 95 25.33 0.25 2.32
N LEU A 96 24.39 -0.60 1.91
CA LEU A 96 24.45 -2.06 2.14
C LEU A 96 25.61 -2.72 1.40
N ASN A 97 25.97 -2.22 0.22
CA ASN A 97 27.16 -2.63 -0.49
C ASN A 97 28.45 -2.36 0.32
N ALA A 98 28.51 -1.23 1.03
CA ALA A 98 29.65 -0.96 1.92
C ALA A 98 29.74 -1.96 3.10
N ILE A 99 28.60 -2.47 3.59
CA ILE A 99 28.57 -3.55 4.59
C ILE A 99 29.01 -4.87 3.93
N LYS A 100 28.48 -5.21 2.76
CA LYS A 100 28.82 -6.42 2.01
C LYS A 100 30.31 -6.50 1.66
N ARG A 101 30.95 -5.37 1.33
CA ARG A 101 32.40 -5.33 1.11
C ARG A 101 33.22 -5.75 2.34
N ARG A 102 32.70 -5.55 3.57
CA ARG A 102 33.32 -6.01 4.83
C ARG A 102 32.94 -7.45 5.16
N ASN A 103 31.79 -7.91 4.71
CA ASN A 103 31.30 -9.28 4.83
C ASN A 103 30.93 -9.84 3.44
N PRO A 104 31.90 -10.30 2.63
CA PRO A 104 31.65 -10.75 1.25
C PRO A 104 30.72 -11.96 1.13
N LYS A 105 30.47 -12.68 2.24
CA LYS A 105 29.52 -13.80 2.27
C LYS A 105 28.08 -13.35 2.46
N MET A 106 27.84 -12.08 2.80
CA MET A 106 26.50 -11.53 2.94
C MET A 106 25.78 -11.57 1.60
N ILE A 107 24.59 -12.15 1.58
CA ILE A 107 23.68 -12.14 0.43
C ILE A 107 22.86 -10.85 0.48
N LEU A 108 22.85 -10.09 -0.61
CA LEU A 108 22.04 -8.90 -0.76
C LEU A 108 20.97 -9.10 -1.84
N GLY A 109 19.71 -9.11 -1.43
CA GLY A 109 18.57 -9.32 -2.32
C GLY A 109 17.65 -8.11 -2.41
N ILE A 110 17.04 -7.92 -3.57
CA ILE A 110 15.96 -6.97 -3.80
C ILE A 110 14.70 -7.70 -4.25
N CYS A 111 13.56 -7.36 -3.62
CA CYS A 111 12.29 -8.04 -3.80
C CYS A 111 11.17 -7.04 -4.08
N GLY A 112 10.05 -7.52 -4.57
CA GLY A 112 8.83 -6.74 -4.70
C GLY A 112 8.62 -6.05 -6.05
N CYS A 113 7.78 -5.01 -6.05
CA CYS A 113 7.31 -4.39 -7.29
C CYS A 113 8.43 -3.69 -8.07
N MET A 114 9.41 -3.06 -7.39
CA MET A 114 10.55 -2.42 -8.06
C MET A 114 11.46 -3.47 -8.73
N ALA A 115 11.71 -4.59 -8.05
CA ALA A 115 12.44 -5.72 -8.62
C ALA A 115 11.75 -6.22 -9.91
N GLN A 116 10.44 -6.40 -9.87
CA GLN A 116 9.62 -6.81 -11.01
C GLN A 116 9.61 -5.78 -12.13
N HIS A 117 9.60 -4.49 -11.80
CA HIS A 117 9.51 -3.39 -12.77
C HIS A 117 10.84 -3.12 -13.46
N MET A 118 11.92 -2.94 -12.70
CA MET A 118 13.25 -2.61 -13.21
C MET A 118 13.99 -3.81 -13.82
N ARG A 119 13.71 -5.01 -13.33
CA ARG A 119 14.28 -6.25 -13.85
C ARG A 119 15.82 -6.23 -13.90
N THR A 120 16.40 -6.58 -15.06
CA THR A 120 17.85 -6.62 -15.26
C THR A 120 18.52 -5.27 -15.13
N LEU A 121 17.81 -4.15 -15.35
CA LEU A 121 18.38 -2.81 -15.16
C LEU A 121 18.85 -2.55 -13.73
N LEU A 122 18.27 -3.27 -12.73
CA LEU A 122 18.77 -3.23 -11.36
C LEU A 122 20.17 -3.80 -11.23
N LEU A 123 20.49 -4.89 -11.95
CA LEU A 123 21.80 -5.51 -11.92
C LEU A 123 22.85 -4.65 -12.65
N ASP A 124 22.44 -3.94 -13.71
CA ASP A 124 23.31 -2.98 -14.40
C ASP A 124 23.64 -1.78 -13.45
N ALA A 125 22.65 -1.30 -12.70
CA ALA A 125 22.82 -0.19 -11.77
C ALA A 125 23.54 -0.61 -10.46
N ALA A 126 23.35 -1.85 -10.00
CA ALA A 126 23.86 -2.38 -8.75
C ALA A 126 24.34 -3.84 -8.91
N PRO A 127 25.49 -4.06 -9.57
CA PRO A 127 26.00 -5.40 -9.92
C PRO A 127 26.43 -6.24 -8.71
N TYR A 128 26.38 -5.68 -7.52
CA TYR A 128 26.66 -6.35 -6.25
C TYR A 128 25.41 -7.01 -5.61
N ILE A 129 24.25 -6.93 -6.27
CA ILE A 129 23.02 -7.63 -5.85
C ILE A 129 23.14 -9.10 -6.25
N ASP A 130 22.85 -10.00 -5.30
CA ASP A 130 22.91 -11.45 -5.54
C ASP A 130 21.54 -12.03 -5.89
N LEU A 131 20.44 -11.35 -5.53
CA LEU A 131 19.09 -11.88 -5.61
C LEU A 131 18.09 -10.81 -6.08
N VAL A 132 17.29 -11.13 -7.12
CA VAL A 132 16.19 -10.28 -7.60
C VAL A 132 14.92 -11.11 -7.72
N LEU A 133 13.88 -10.79 -6.91
CA LEU A 133 12.63 -11.54 -6.89
C LEU A 133 11.41 -10.65 -7.08
N GLY A 134 10.53 -11.06 -7.99
CA GLY A 134 9.21 -10.47 -8.15
C GLY A 134 8.23 -10.89 -7.03
N PRO A 135 7.06 -10.21 -6.93
CA PRO A 135 6.07 -10.48 -5.87
C PRO A 135 5.48 -11.89 -5.87
N ASP A 136 5.45 -12.58 -6.99
CA ASP A 136 4.91 -13.95 -7.10
C ASP A 136 6.03 -15.02 -6.94
N ALA A 137 7.25 -14.63 -6.59
CA ALA A 137 8.40 -15.52 -6.46
C ALA A 137 8.88 -15.72 -5.00
N TYR A 138 8.19 -15.18 -4.00
CA TYR A 138 8.65 -15.24 -2.60
C TYR A 138 8.76 -16.66 -2.06
N ARG A 139 7.90 -17.60 -2.52
CA ARG A 139 7.98 -19.02 -2.15
C ARG A 139 9.34 -19.63 -2.49
N ASN A 140 10.04 -19.09 -3.48
CA ASN A 140 11.36 -19.57 -3.89
C ASN A 140 12.51 -18.97 -3.05
N LEU A 141 12.26 -18.08 -2.09
CA LEU A 141 13.30 -17.42 -1.28
C LEU A 141 14.30 -18.39 -0.67
N PRO A 142 13.90 -19.46 0.04
CA PRO A 142 14.87 -20.38 0.66
C PRO A 142 15.80 -21.05 -0.35
N GLN A 143 15.24 -21.49 -1.48
CA GLN A 143 16.01 -22.11 -2.56
C GLN A 143 16.92 -21.14 -3.27
N ALA A 144 16.41 -19.92 -3.54
CA ALA A 144 17.18 -18.87 -4.16
C ALA A 144 18.42 -18.54 -3.31
N ILE A 145 18.24 -18.33 -2.00
CA ILE A 145 19.34 -18.08 -1.06
C ILE A 145 20.34 -19.23 -1.06
N ALA A 146 19.88 -20.47 -0.94
CA ALA A 146 20.73 -21.66 -0.91
C ALA A 146 21.50 -21.88 -2.23
N SER A 147 20.98 -21.38 -3.36
CA SER A 147 21.63 -21.54 -4.68
C SER A 147 22.67 -20.48 -5.00
N ILE A 148 22.81 -19.42 -4.17
CA ILE A 148 23.78 -18.34 -4.38
C ILE A 148 25.18 -18.83 -4.00
N ASN A 149 25.79 -19.57 -4.89
CA ASN A 149 27.19 -19.98 -4.81
C ASN A 149 27.97 -19.60 -6.09
N SER A 150 27.31 -18.97 -7.06
CA SER A 150 27.85 -18.62 -8.37
C SER A 150 28.17 -17.14 -8.46
N LYS A 151 28.91 -16.77 -9.52
CA LYS A 151 29.22 -15.36 -9.82
C LYS A 151 28.01 -14.56 -10.34
N ASP A 152 26.92 -15.26 -10.67
CA ASP A 152 25.74 -14.66 -11.29
C ASP A 152 24.60 -14.49 -10.27
N ALA A 153 23.90 -13.37 -10.32
CA ALA A 153 22.75 -13.10 -9.50
C ALA A 153 21.58 -14.05 -9.83
N PHE A 154 20.89 -14.52 -8.82
CA PHE A 154 19.64 -15.28 -9.00
C PHE A 154 18.49 -14.30 -9.32
N VAL A 155 17.79 -14.54 -10.42
CA VAL A 155 16.68 -13.69 -10.86
C VAL A 155 15.43 -14.53 -11.12
N ASN A 156 14.34 -14.23 -10.41
CA ASN A 156 13.02 -14.82 -10.66
C ASN A 156 11.94 -13.73 -10.65
N LEU A 157 11.48 -13.36 -11.85
CA LEU A 157 10.49 -12.32 -12.11
C LEU A 157 9.25 -12.89 -12.83
N ARG A 158 8.98 -14.18 -12.64
CA ARG A 158 7.80 -14.83 -13.21
C ARG A 158 6.56 -14.36 -12.46
N LEU A 159 5.56 -13.87 -13.21
CA LEU A 159 4.22 -13.68 -12.69
C LEU A 159 3.48 -15.02 -12.75
N ASP A 160 2.98 -15.47 -11.61
CA ASP A 160 2.23 -16.72 -11.49
C ASP A 160 0.77 -16.44 -11.14
N LYS A 161 -0.11 -16.78 -12.07
CA LYS A 161 -1.55 -16.55 -11.92
C LYS A 161 -2.21 -17.41 -10.84
N SER A 162 -1.53 -18.46 -10.38
CA SER A 162 -2.02 -19.38 -9.35
C SER A 162 -1.45 -19.11 -7.97
N GLU A 163 -0.42 -18.26 -7.84
CA GLU A 163 0.22 -17.99 -6.55
C GLU A 163 -0.59 -16.98 -5.74
N ASP A 164 -1.18 -17.42 -4.66
CA ASP A 164 -1.98 -16.62 -3.72
C ASP A 164 -1.40 -16.61 -2.30
N TYR A 165 -0.41 -17.49 -2.02
CA TYR A 165 0.22 -17.68 -0.71
C TYR A 165 -0.74 -18.10 0.42
N ALA A 166 -1.86 -18.71 0.07
CA ALA A 166 -2.92 -19.08 1.01
C ALA A 166 -2.46 -20.04 2.13
N ASP A 167 -1.45 -20.86 1.87
CA ASP A 167 -0.90 -21.86 2.80
C ASP A 167 0.26 -21.33 3.68
N ILE A 168 0.60 -20.04 3.57
CA ILE A 168 1.70 -19.41 4.29
C ILE A 168 1.17 -18.50 5.40
N ALA A 169 1.52 -18.82 6.65
CA ALA A 169 1.26 -17.94 7.77
C ALA A 169 2.31 -16.80 7.80
N PRO A 170 1.91 -15.52 7.68
CA PRO A 170 2.81 -14.40 7.81
C PRO A 170 3.33 -14.28 9.26
N ILE A 171 4.56 -13.79 9.42
CA ILE A 171 5.05 -13.37 10.74
C ILE A 171 4.85 -11.88 10.88
N ARG A 172 3.94 -11.49 11.75
CA ARG A 172 3.61 -10.10 12.03
C ARG A 172 4.39 -9.60 13.24
N LYS A 173 4.72 -8.31 13.23
CA LYS A 173 5.25 -7.64 14.43
C LYS A 173 4.08 -7.41 15.39
N ASP A 174 4.39 -7.38 16.70
CA ASP A 174 3.42 -7.03 17.72
C ASP A 174 2.74 -5.69 17.42
N GLY A 175 1.44 -5.60 17.67
CA GLY A 175 0.68 -4.40 17.40
C GLY A 175 -0.82 -4.64 17.59
N ILE A 176 -1.58 -3.55 17.45
CA ILE A 176 -3.04 -3.58 17.55
C ILE A 176 -3.73 -3.74 16.19
N ARG A 177 -2.97 -3.50 15.11
CA ARG A 177 -3.45 -3.50 13.72
C ARG A 177 -2.70 -4.51 12.88
N ALA A 178 -3.44 -5.36 12.17
CA ALA A 178 -2.90 -6.31 11.20
C ALA A 178 -3.23 -5.92 9.76
N TRP A 179 -2.28 -6.16 8.86
CA TRP A 179 -2.46 -6.03 7.43
C TRP A 179 -2.88 -7.39 6.85
N LEU A 180 -4.08 -7.48 6.28
CA LEU A 180 -4.61 -8.72 5.72
C LEU A 180 -4.76 -8.61 4.21
N THR A 181 -3.89 -9.27 3.47
CA THR A 181 -4.02 -9.36 2.01
C THR A 181 -5.18 -10.28 1.65
N ILE A 182 -6.25 -9.71 1.10
CA ILE A 182 -7.42 -10.47 0.63
C ILE A 182 -7.38 -10.77 -0.86
N GLN A 183 -6.62 -9.96 -1.61
CA GLN A 183 -6.53 -10.01 -3.06
C GLN A 183 -5.17 -9.53 -3.53
N ARG A 184 -4.62 -10.16 -4.57
CA ARG A 184 -3.38 -9.79 -5.26
C ARG A 184 -3.64 -9.50 -6.73
N GLY A 185 -2.86 -8.58 -7.31
CA GLY A 185 -3.00 -8.18 -8.71
C GLY A 185 -4.11 -7.16 -8.95
N CYS A 186 -4.22 -6.68 -10.19
CA CYS A 186 -5.23 -5.70 -10.60
C CYS A 186 -5.54 -5.85 -12.07
N ASP A 187 -6.83 -5.91 -12.40
CA ASP A 187 -7.34 -6.01 -13.75
C ASP A 187 -7.68 -4.65 -14.38
N LYS A 188 -7.57 -3.58 -13.61
CA LYS A 188 -7.72 -2.20 -14.11
C LYS A 188 -6.46 -1.81 -14.88
N MET A 189 -6.63 -1.45 -16.14
CA MET A 189 -5.53 -1.08 -17.04
C MET A 189 -5.36 0.44 -17.13
N CYS A 190 -5.29 1.12 -15.97
CA CYS A 190 -5.05 2.56 -15.92
C CYS A 190 -3.73 2.89 -16.61
N THR A 191 -3.73 3.88 -17.51
CA THR A 191 -2.61 4.15 -18.43
C THR A 191 -1.30 4.52 -17.74
N PHE A 192 -1.36 5.13 -16.56
CA PHE A 192 -0.21 5.56 -15.75
C PHE A 192 0.31 4.48 -14.78
N CYS A 193 -0.39 3.33 -14.67
CA CYS A 193 -0.16 2.39 -13.59
C CYS A 193 0.72 1.20 -14.01
N VAL A 194 1.70 0.86 -13.15
CA VAL A 194 2.58 -0.29 -13.34
C VAL A 194 2.08 -1.58 -12.68
N VAL A 195 1.03 -1.50 -11.85
CA VAL A 195 0.58 -2.62 -11.01
C VAL A 195 0.22 -3.87 -11.81
N PRO A 196 -0.53 -3.83 -12.93
CA PRO A 196 -0.83 -5.03 -13.70
C PRO A 196 0.43 -5.76 -14.21
N PHE A 197 1.51 -5.01 -14.44
CA PHE A 197 2.78 -5.53 -14.94
C PHE A 197 3.72 -6.03 -13.82
N THR A 198 3.45 -5.61 -12.57
CA THR A 198 4.29 -5.97 -11.42
C THR A 198 3.64 -7.01 -10.50
N ARG A 199 2.31 -7.05 -10.43
CA ARG A 199 1.55 -7.95 -9.55
C ARG A 199 0.58 -8.88 -10.29
N GLY A 200 0.50 -8.74 -11.63
CA GLY A 200 -0.33 -9.60 -12.48
C GLY A 200 -1.82 -9.37 -12.33
N ARG A 201 -2.60 -10.40 -12.71
CA ARG A 201 -4.07 -10.41 -12.68
C ARG A 201 -4.61 -10.57 -11.27
N GLU A 202 -5.86 -10.18 -11.06
CA GLU A 202 -6.56 -10.32 -9.78
C GLU A 202 -6.68 -11.78 -9.35
N ARG A 203 -6.41 -12.04 -8.07
CA ARG A 203 -6.54 -13.34 -7.39
C ARG A 203 -7.00 -13.09 -5.96
N SER A 204 -8.16 -13.63 -5.60
CA SER A 204 -8.77 -13.42 -4.28
C SER A 204 -8.67 -14.68 -3.43
N LEU A 205 -8.41 -14.53 -2.15
CA LEU A 205 -8.49 -15.59 -1.16
C LEU A 205 -9.96 -15.86 -0.80
N SER A 206 -10.31 -17.08 -0.41
CA SER A 206 -11.69 -17.41 -0.07
C SER A 206 -12.14 -16.80 1.26
N VAL A 207 -13.44 -16.45 1.37
CA VAL A 207 -14.02 -15.91 2.62
C VAL A 207 -13.75 -16.81 3.83
N PRO A 208 -13.94 -18.15 3.78
CA PRO A 208 -13.65 -19.00 4.93
C PRO A 208 -12.21 -18.93 5.42
N MET A 209 -11.22 -18.83 4.51
CA MET A 209 -9.81 -18.69 4.87
C MET A 209 -9.54 -17.33 5.54
N LEU A 210 -10.06 -16.25 4.97
CA LEU A 210 -9.90 -14.90 5.51
C LEU A 210 -10.53 -14.78 6.91
N VAL A 211 -11.72 -15.34 7.11
CA VAL A 211 -12.37 -15.37 8.42
C VAL A 211 -11.53 -16.17 9.44
N GLN A 212 -10.95 -17.30 9.03
CA GLN A 212 -10.07 -18.07 9.92
C GLN A 212 -8.79 -17.31 10.25
N GLU A 213 -8.22 -16.57 9.29
CA GLU A 213 -7.04 -15.73 9.54
C GLU A 213 -7.37 -14.59 10.49
N VAL A 214 -8.54 -13.93 10.35
CA VAL A 214 -8.97 -12.88 11.30
C VAL A 214 -9.15 -13.45 12.71
N LYS A 215 -9.67 -14.67 12.88
CA LYS A 215 -9.76 -15.32 14.20
C LYS A 215 -8.36 -15.53 14.79
N SER A 216 -7.40 -16.01 14.01
CA SER A 216 -6.02 -16.15 14.46
C SER A 216 -5.41 -14.81 14.87
N LEU A 217 -5.70 -13.73 14.14
CA LEU A 217 -5.26 -12.38 14.51
C LEU A 217 -5.82 -11.92 15.86
N VAL A 218 -7.08 -12.25 16.15
CA VAL A 218 -7.69 -11.97 17.47
C VAL A 218 -6.99 -12.76 18.56
N ASP A 219 -6.70 -14.05 18.32
CA ASP A 219 -5.97 -14.90 19.28
C ASP A 219 -4.55 -14.35 19.54
N ASP A 220 -3.92 -13.71 18.56
CA ASP A 220 -2.63 -13.02 18.66
C ASP A 220 -2.73 -11.60 19.28
N GLY A 221 -3.95 -11.15 19.66
CA GLY A 221 -4.19 -9.87 20.34
C GLY A 221 -4.43 -8.67 19.42
N PHE A 222 -4.54 -8.85 18.11
CA PHE A 222 -4.89 -7.75 17.20
C PHE A 222 -6.36 -7.35 17.35
N LYS A 223 -6.63 -6.04 17.30
CA LYS A 223 -7.96 -5.46 17.45
C LYS A 223 -8.50 -4.82 16.18
N GLU A 224 -7.63 -4.41 15.29
CA GLU A 224 -7.98 -3.82 14.01
C GLU A 224 -7.38 -4.63 12.85
N VAL A 225 -8.19 -4.95 11.84
CA VAL A 225 -7.73 -5.53 10.59
C VAL A 225 -7.91 -4.54 9.45
N VAL A 226 -6.89 -4.40 8.60
CA VAL A 226 -6.95 -3.59 7.38
C VAL A 226 -6.85 -4.52 6.18
N LEU A 227 -7.93 -4.60 5.40
CA LEU A 227 -8.02 -5.43 4.22
C LEU A 227 -7.24 -4.79 3.07
N LEU A 228 -6.32 -5.52 2.48
CA LEU A 228 -5.43 -5.09 1.43
C LEU A 228 -5.76 -5.75 0.09
N GLY A 229 -5.82 -4.93 -0.95
CA GLY A 229 -5.89 -5.32 -2.35
C GLY A 229 -5.36 -4.19 -3.23
N GLN A 230 -5.08 -4.43 -4.49
CA GLN A 230 -4.76 -3.36 -5.44
C GLN A 230 -6.04 -2.65 -5.92
N THR A 231 -7.15 -3.37 -5.90
CA THR A 231 -8.52 -2.87 -6.12
C THR A 231 -9.41 -3.65 -5.15
N VAL A 232 -9.35 -3.31 -3.85
CA VAL A 232 -9.91 -4.15 -2.78
C VAL A 232 -11.38 -4.49 -2.95
N ASN A 233 -12.16 -3.60 -3.55
CA ASN A 233 -13.60 -3.76 -3.73
C ASN A 233 -14.00 -4.48 -5.04
N SER A 234 -13.03 -4.86 -5.89
CA SER A 234 -13.27 -5.85 -6.96
C SER A 234 -13.18 -7.30 -6.44
N TYR A 235 -12.93 -7.47 -5.13
CA TYR A 235 -12.81 -8.79 -4.51
C TYR A 235 -13.99 -9.71 -4.88
N HIS A 236 -13.63 -10.91 -5.36
CA HIS A 236 -14.58 -11.98 -5.64
C HIS A 236 -13.86 -13.33 -5.56
N ASP A 237 -14.30 -14.23 -4.67
CA ASP A 237 -13.69 -15.55 -4.48
C ASP A 237 -14.31 -16.67 -5.33
N GLY A 238 -15.15 -16.28 -6.31
CA GLY A 238 -15.95 -17.21 -7.13
C GLY A 238 -17.39 -17.35 -6.62
N THR A 239 -17.67 -17.04 -5.35
CA THR A 239 -18.99 -17.17 -4.71
C THR A 239 -19.40 -15.86 -4.02
N HIS A 240 -18.48 -15.22 -3.32
CA HIS A 240 -18.75 -14.08 -2.45
C HIS A 240 -18.10 -12.81 -3.02
N ASN A 241 -18.79 -11.69 -2.88
CA ASN A 241 -18.28 -10.35 -3.21
C ASN A 241 -17.64 -9.65 -1.99
N PHE A 242 -17.18 -8.43 -2.17
CA PHE A 242 -16.53 -7.65 -1.10
C PHE A 242 -17.46 -7.31 0.07
N GLY A 243 -18.75 -7.03 -0.21
CA GLY A 243 -19.77 -6.82 0.83
C GLY A 243 -19.96 -8.06 1.69
N ASP A 244 -20.08 -9.25 1.06
CA ASP A 244 -20.21 -10.52 1.77
C ASP A 244 -19.01 -10.79 2.68
N LEU A 245 -17.79 -10.46 2.22
CA LEU A 245 -16.56 -10.56 3.03
C LEU A 245 -16.62 -9.65 4.25
N LEU A 246 -17.03 -8.38 4.09
CA LEU A 246 -17.16 -7.44 5.19
C LEU A 246 -18.17 -7.93 6.23
N PHE A 247 -19.33 -8.43 5.80
CA PHE A 247 -20.33 -9.05 6.69
C PHE A 247 -19.75 -10.26 7.43
N ALA A 248 -19.01 -11.13 6.75
CA ALA A 248 -18.44 -12.33 7.36
C ALA A 248 -17.39 -11.98 8.42
N ILE A 249 -16.48 -11.04 8.15
CA ILE A 249 -15.47 -10.60 9.11
C ILE A 249 -16.12 -9.85 10.29
N ASN A 250 -17.19 -9.09 10.06
CA ASN A 250 -17.91 -8.39 11.11
C ASN A 250 -18.47 -9.33 12.20
N GLN A 251 -18.73 -10.61 11.87
CA GLN A 251 -19.18 -11.62 12.82
C GLN A 251 -18.08 -12.21 13.70
N VAL A 252 -16.80 -11.95 13.39
CA VAL A 252 -15.68 -12.47 14.19
C VAL A 252 -15.64 -11.73 15.53
N GLU A 253 -15.82 -12.46 16.63
CA GLU A 253 -15.67 -11.90 17.98
C GLU A 253 -14.22 -11.51 18.25
N GLY A 254 -14.01 -10.45 19.03
CA GLY A 254 -12.68 -9.97 19.42
C GLY A 254 -12.04 -8.96 18.46
N ILE A 255 -12.39 -8.97 17.16
CA ILE A 255 -12.00 -7.86 16.27
C ILE A 255 -12.91 -6.66 16.57
N GLU A 256 -12.31 -5.48 16.73
CA GLU A 256 -13.05 -4.25 17.06
C GLU A 256 -13.23 -3.35 15.82
N ARG A 257 -12.26 -3.34 14.88
CA ARG A 257 -12.30 -2.47 13.71
C ARG A 257 -11.88 -3.18 12.44
N ILE A 258 -12.63 -2.92 11.38
CA ILE A 258 -12.37 -3.40 10.02
C ILE A 258 -12.18 -2.19 9.13
N ARG A 259 -11.01 -2.09 8.47
CA ARG A 259 -10.71 -1.09 7.45
C ARG A 259 -10.31 -1.75 6.17
N PHE A 260 -10.35 -0.98 5.10
CA PHE A 260 -9.84 -1.40 3.81
C PHE A 260 -9.23 -0.21 3.06
N ILE A 261 -8.35 -0.50 2.12
CA ILE A 261 -7.66 0.52 1.32
C ILE A 261 -7.71 0.17 -0.16
N SER A 262 -7.51 1.19 -1.00
CA SER A 262 -7.45 1.07 -2.47
C SER A 262 -8.71 0.54 -3.16
N PRO A 263 -9.93 0.96 -2.78
CA PRO A 263 -11.11 0.69 -3.60
C PRO A 263 -11.07 1.49 -4.90
N HIS A 264 -11.75 1.00 -5.92
CA HIS A 264 -11.92 1.69 -7.19
C HIS A 264 -13.37 2.18 -7.32
N PRO A 265 -13.61 3.44 -7.75
CA PRO A 265 -14.96 4.00 -7.84
C PRO A 265 -15.93 3.14 -8.65
N SER A 266 -15.51 2.58 -9.79
CA SER A 266 -16.38 1.72 -10.63
C SER A 266 -16.84 0.43 -9.97
N ASP A 267 -16.17 -0.02 -8.90
CA ASP A 267 -16.48 -1.27 -8.21
C ASP A 267 -17.17 -1.01 -6.86
N ALA A 268 -17.62 0.22 -6.61
CA ALA A 268 -18.47 0.55 -5.46
C ALA A 268 -19.88 0.01 -5.69
N THR A 269 -20.15 -1.17 -5.15
CA THR A 269 -21.43 -1.89 -5.32
C THR A 269 -22.34 -1.65 -4.12
N GLN A 270 -23.68 -1.80 -4.32
CA GLN A 270 -24.63 -1.66 -3.23
C GLN A 270 -24.34 -2.61 -2.06
N PRO A 271 -23.98 -3.91 -2.23
CA PRO A 271 -23.59 -4.77 -1.11
C PRO A 271 -22.42 -4.25 -0.30
N MET A 272 -21.44 -3.61 -0.92
CA MET A 272 -20.34 -2.95 -0.21
C MET A 272 -20.85 -1.75 0.61
N ILE A 273 -21.72 -0.93 0.03
CA ILE A 273 -22.28 0.26 0.69
C ILE A 273 -23.11 -0.17 1.91
N ASP A 274 -23.98 -1.19 1.72
CA ASP A 274 -24.80 -1.77 2.79
C ASP A 274 -23.95 -2.32 3.94
N ALA A 275 -22.85 -2.99 3.62
CA ALA A 275 -21.92 -3.51 4.62
C ALA A 275 -21.25 -2.38 5.41
N ILE A 276 -20.78 -1.31 4.74
CA ILE A 276 -20.18 -0.16 5.43
C ILE A 276 -21.22 0.55 6.30
N ALA A 277 -22.46 0.67 5.83
CA ALA A 277 -23.53 1.35 6.58
C ALA A 277 -23.96 0.58 7.81
N SER A 278 -24.14 -0.76 7.73
CA SER A 278 -24.80 -1.58 8.74
C SER A 278 -23.85 -2.35 9.67
N CYS A 279 -22.62 -2.66 9.23
CA CYS A 279 -21.64 -3.35 10.06
C CYS A 279 -21.02 -2.39 11.07
N GLU A 280 -21.16 -2.69 12.38
CA GLU A 280 -20.67 -1.82 13.46
C GLU A 280 -19.14 -1.72 13.47
N LYS A 281 -18.43 -2.81 13.16
CA LYS A 281 -16.97 -2.87 13.18
C LYS A 281 -16.33 -2.29 11.91
N VAL A 282 -17.09 -2.15 10.81
CA VAL A 282 -16.58 -1.52 9.59
C VAL A 282 -16.52 -0.02 9.79
N CYS A 283 -15.31 0.51 9.77
CA CYS A 283 -15.05 1.92 10.01
C CYS A 283 -15.68 2.81 8.92
N LYS A 284 -16.22 3.94 9.34
CA LYS A 284 -16.91 4.91 8.47
C LYS A 284 -15.92 5.78 7.72
N GLN A 285 -15.05 5.13 6.96
CA GLN A 285 -14.01 5.77 6.17
C GLN A 285 -13.81 5.00 4.86
N ILE A 286 -13.73 5.73 3.75
CA ILE A 286 -13.41 5.19 2.44
C ILE A 286 -12.33 6.03 1.77
N HIS A 287 -11.35 5.34 1.17
CA HIS A 287 -10.39 5.99 0.28
C HIS A 287 -10.87 5.79 -1.16
N LEU A 288 -11.33 6.84 -1.84
CA LEU A 288 -11.98 6.76 -3.16
C LEU A 288 -11.18 7.59 -4.19
N PRO A 289 -10.21 6.98 -4.91
CA PRO A 289 -9.30 7.71 -5.80
C PRO A 289 -10.02 8.32 -7.01
N LEU A 290 -10.14 9.64 -7.03
CA LEU A 290 -10.69 10.40 -8.16
C LEU A 290 -9.73 10.46 -9.35
N GLN A 291 -8.46 10.72 -9.09
CA GLN A 291 -7.35 10.98 -10.01
C GLN A 291 -7.43 12.34 -10.71
N SER A 292 -8.54 12.71 -11.38
CA SER A 292 -8.75 14.00 -12.05
C SER A 292 -10.22 14.42 -12.02
N GLY A 293 -10.49 15.70 -11.92
CA GLY A 293 -11.84 16.28 -12.05
C GLY A 293 -12.27 16.57 -13.48
N SER A 294 -11.52 16.11 -14.48
CA SER A 294 -11.88 16.21 -15.90
C SER A 294 -12.21 14.83 -16.48
N THR A 295 -13.44 14.65 -16.97
CA THR A 295 -13.86 13.39 -17.63
C THR A 295 -12.96 13.05 -18.83
N ARG A 296 -12.47 14.06 -19.56
CA ARG A 296 -11.51 13.85 -20.65
C ARG A 296 -10.21 13.23 -20.14
N ILE A 297 -9.63 13.78 -19.09
CA ILE A 297 -8.39 13.27 -18.49
C ILE A 297 -8.62 11.88 -17.85
N LEU A 298 -9.77 11.65 -17.21
CA LEU A 298 -10.14 10.32 -16.71
C LEU A 298 -10.20 9.29 -17.85
N SER A 299 -10.74 9.66 -19.01
CA SER A 299 -10.74 8.80 -20.20
C SER A 299 -9.30 8.49 -20.68
N ASP A 300 -8.43 9.50 -20.75
CA ASP A 300 -7.03 9.33 -21.16
C ASP A 300 -6.24 8.49 -20.13
N MET A 301 -6.64 8.54 -18.86
CA MET A 301 -6.13 7.68 -17.78
C MET A 301 -6.72 6.25 -17.79
N HIS A 302 -7.65 5.92 -18.70
CA HIS A 302 -8.45 4.70 -18.72
C HIS A 302 -9.20 4.46 -17.40
N ARG A 303 -9.73 5.53 -16.80
CA ARG A 303 -10.69 5.39 -15.70
C ARG A 303 -12.06 5.11 -16.29
N THR A 304 -12.75 4.11 -15.73
CA THR A 304 -14.01 3.59 -16.28
C THR A 304 -15.24 4.29 -15.71
N TYR A 305 -15.10 5.55 -15.32
CA TYR A 305 -16.16 6.42 -14.82
C TYR A 305 -15.94 7.87 -15.27
N THR A 306 -17.01 8.61 -15.32
CA THR A 306 -17.03 10.06 -15.54
C THR A 306 -17.01 10.82 -14.21
N VAL A 307 -16.78 12.13 -14.27
CA VAL A 307 -16.85 13.00 -13.09
C VAL A 307 -18.26 13.03 -12.50
N ASP A 308 -19.30 12.98 -13.34
CA ASP A 308 -20.68 13.01 -12.88
C ASP A 308 -21.06 11.71 -12.15
N GLU A 309 -20.70 10.54 -12.68
CA GLU A 309 -20.88 9.26 -12.00
C GLU A 309 -20.11 9.20 -10.67
N TYR A 310 -18.90 9.77 -10.61
CA TYR A 310 -18.15 9.87 -9.37
C TYR A 310 -18.84 10.77 -8.35
N ARG A 311 -19.37 11.90 -8.78
CA ARG A 311 -20.12 12.84 -7.93
C ARG A 311 -21.39 12.20 -7.35
N GLU A 312 -22.15 11.50 -8.19
CA GLU A 312 -23.33 10.73 -7.79
C GLU A 312 -22.96 9.66 -6.74
N LEU A 313 -21.89 8.89 -6.98
CA LEU A 313 -21.41 7.90 -6.04
C LEU A 313 -21.04 8.52 -4.67
N VAL A 314 -20.34 9.66 -4.65
CA VAL A 314 -20.00 10.35 -3.39
C VAL A 314 -21.25 10.82 -2.66
N PHE A 315 -22.23 11.33 -3.39
CA PHE A 315 -23.51 11.75 -2.82
C PHE A 315 -24.26 10.57 -2.21
N ASP A 316 -24.37 9.47 -2.92
CA ASP A 316 -25.04 8.25 -2.45
C ASP A 316 -24.36 7.66 -1.23
N LEU A 317 -23.03 7.59 -1.21
CA LEU A 317 -22.23 7.13 -0.08
C LEU A 317 -22.52 7.97 1.17
N ARG A 318 -22.52 9.32 1.05
CA ARG A 318 -22.78 10.22 2.19
C ARG A 318 -24.22 10.15 2.67
N ASN A 319 -25.17 9.91 1.79
CA ASN A 319 -26.58 9.75 2.16
C ASN A 319 -26.85 8.44 2.92
N GLN A 320 -26.17 7.35 2.51
CA GLN A 320 -26.40 6.02 3.08
C GLN A 320 -25.53 5.74 4.31
N ILE A 321 -24.37 6.41 4.43
CA ILE A 321 -23.42 6.17 5.52
C ILE A 321 -23.21 7.46 6.30
N PRO A 322 -23.84 7.60 7.48
CA PRO A 322 -23.67 8.79 8.30
C PRO A 322 -22.22 9.01 8.74
N ASN A 323 -21.78 10.26 8.73
CA ASN A 323 -20.42 10.68 9.13
C ASN A 323 -19.28 10.03 8.34
N LEU A 324 -19.54 9.57 7.11
CA LEU A 324 -18.52 8.96 6.26
C LEU A 324 -17.40 9.95 5.95
N ALA A 325 -16.18 9.61 6.34
CA ALA A 325 -14.98 10.30 5.91
C ALA A 325 -14.51 9.76 4.55
N ILE A 326 -14.26 10.66 3.60
CA ILE A 326 -13.79 10.30 2.26
C ILE A 326 -12.40 10.89 2.03
N SER A 327 -11.46 10.03 1.66
CA SER A 327 -10.15 10.44 1.17
C SER A 327 -9.97 10.07 -0.30
N THR A 328 -9.03 10.72 -0.99
CA THR A 328 -8.84 10.52 -2.43
C THR A 328 -7.37 10.60 -2.85
N ASP A 329 -7.08 10.15 -4.08
CA ASP A 329 -5.84 10.43 -4.80
C ASP A 329 -6.12 11.39 -5.95
N ILE A 330 -5.22 12.35 -6.16
CA ILE A 330 -5.26 13.32 -7.28
C ILE A 330 -3.90 13.32 -7.97
N ILE A 331 -3.93 13.27 -9.30
CA ILE A 331 -2.75 13.42 -10.15
C ILE A 331 -2.97 14.67 -11.03
N VAL A 332 -2.12 15.68 -10.90
CA VAL A 332 -2.11 16.88 -11.74
C VAL A 332 -1.00 16.83 -12.78
N GLY A 333 -1.19 17.51 -13.88
CA GLY A 333 -0.21 17.58 -14.96
C GLY A 333 -0.07 16.28 -15.73
N PHE A 334 -1.13 15.47 -15.81
CA PHE A 334 -1.17 14.30 -16.68
C PHE A 334 -1.02 14.69 -18.14
N CYS A 335 -0.55 13.78 -18.98
CA CYS A 335 -0.34 14.00 -20.42
C CYS A 335 -1.53 14.71 -21.05
N GLY A 336 -1.30 15.86 -21.68
CA GLY A 336 -2.32 16.66 -22.34
C GLY A 336 -3.29 17.42 -21.42
N GLU A 337 -3.10 17.43 -20.09
CA GLU A 337 -3.96 18.20 -19.19
C GLU A 337 -3.85 19.69 -19.46
N THR A 338 -4.96 20.32 -19.83
CA THR A 338 -5.06 21.77 -20.02
C THR A 338 -5.31 22.52 -18.71
N GLU A 339 -5.21 23.85 -18.73
CA GLU A 339 -5.59 24.66 -17.56
C GLU A 339 -7.09 24.50 -17.25
N GLU A 340 -7.95 24.39 -18.27
CA GLU A 340 -9.38 24.15 -18.06
C GLU A 340 -9.64 22.81 -17.34
N ASP A 341 -8.93 21.73 -17.70
CA ASP A 341 -9.03 20.43 -17.02
C ASP A 341 -8.59 20.52 -15.58
N PHE A 342 -7.49 21.24 -15.33
CA PHE A 342 -7.00 21.48 -13.97
C PHE A 342 -8.02 22.26 -13.13
N GLN A 343 -8.63 23.32 -13.68
CA GLN A 343 -9.66 24.10 -12.97
C GLN A 343 -10.90 23.25 -12.63
N LYS A 344 -11.29 22.30 -13.49
CA LYS A 344 -12.34 21.33 -13.17
C LYS A 344 -11.96 20.45 -11.98
N THR A 345 -10.70 20.01 -11.91
CA THR A 345 -10.18 19.24 -10.77
C THR A 345 -10.22 20.07 -9.48
N HIS A 346 -9.75 21.31 -9.54
CA HIS A 346 -9.78 22.25 -8.40
C HIS A 346 -11.21 22.50 -7.91
N ALA A 347 -12.14 22.77 -8.83
CA ALA A 347 -13.55 23.01 -8.51
C ALA A 347 -14.19 21.77 -7.84
N LEU A 348 -13.93 20.58 -8.36
CA LEU A 348 -14.49 19.34 -7.81
C LEU A 348 -13.95 19.01 -6.41
N ILE A 349 -12.66 19.26 -6.14
CA ILE A 349 -12.09 19.13 -4.79
C ILE A 349 -12.81 20.07 -3.81
N ASN A 350 -13.05 21.31 -4.22
CA ASN A 350 -13.76 22.30 -3.40
C ASN A 350 -15.23 21.93 -3.18
N GLU A 351 -15.89 21.33 -4.18
CA GLU A 351 -17.28 20.85 -4.10
C GLU A 351 -17.41 19.65 -3.16
N ILE A 352 -16.59 18.61 -3.37
CA ILE A 352 -16.69 17.34 -2.63
C ILE A 352 -16.19 17.50 -1.19
N ARG A 353 -15.16 18.31 -0.95
CA ARG A 353 -14.57 18.54 0.37
C ARG A 353 -14.13 17.23 1.01
N TYR A 354 -13.01 16.70 0.55
CA TYR A 354 -12.43 15.46 1.10
C TYR A 354 -11.85 15.69 2.50
N ASP A 355 -11.96 14.68 3.36
CA ASP A 355 -11.30 14.69 4.68
C ASP A 355 -9.79 14.75 4.57
N SER A 356 -9.24 14.09 3.55
CA SER A 356 -7.81 14.14 3.20
C SER A 356 -7.61 13.75 1.74
N ALA A 357 -6.51 14.18 1.14
CA ALA A 357 -6.11 13.74 -0.19
C ALA A 357 -4.61 13.46 -0.27
N PHE A 358 -4.24 12.47 -1.08
CA PHE A 358 -2.87 12.26 -1.53
C PHE A 358 -2.74 12.86 -2.93
N MET A 359 -1.92 13.87 -3.04
CA MET A 359 -1.81 14.69 -4.25
C MET A 359 -0.42 14.52 -4.86
N PHE A 360 -0.39 14.27 -6.17
CA PHE A 360 0.81 13.97 -6.91
C PHE A 360 0.85 14.79 -8.20
N LYS A 361 2.03 15.21 -8.62
CA LYS A 361 2.26 15.57 -10.02
C LYS A 361 2.47 14.30 -10.82
N TYR A 362 2.02 14.29 -12.07
CA TYR A 362 2.31 13.18 -12.97
C TYR A 362 3.83 13.02 -13.15
N SER A 363 4.27 11.79 -13.05
CA SER A 363 5.64 11.38 -13.34
C SER A 363 5.60 10.23 -14.32
N ASP A 364 6.20 10.42 -15.46
CA ASP A 364 6.27 9.39 -16.52
C ASP A 364 7.02 8.16 -16.01
N ARG A 365 6.43 6.98 -16.24
CA ARG A 365 6.97 5.71 -15.78
C ARG A 365 7.17 4.76 -16.92
N ASN A 366 8.41 4.33 -17.06
CA ASN A 366 8.80 3.39 -18.11
C ASN A 366 7.90 2.14 -18.09
N GLY A 367 7.46 1.73 -19.29
CA GLY A 367 6.66 0.54 -19.50
C GLY A 367 5.15 0.70 -19.25
N THR A 368 4.67 1.82 -18.72
CA THR A 368 3.23 2.12 -18.65
C THR A 368 2.64 2.40 -20.03
N LEU A 369 1.33 2.29 -20.16
CA LEU A 369 0.66 2.62 -21.42
C LEU A 369 0.82 4.10 -21.74
N ALA A 370 0.68 4.99 -20.75
CA ALA A 370 0.87 6.43 -20.93
C ALA A 370 2.27 6.74 -21.48
N ASN A 371 3.34 6.18 -20.89
CA ASN A 371 4.72 6.35 -21.37
C ASN A 371 4.93 5.94 -22.82
N ARG A 372 4.18 4.91 -23.27
CA ARG A 372 4.32 4.38 -24.64
C ARG A 372 3.51 5.12 -25.70
N THR A 373 2.36 5.67 -25.30
CA THR A 373 1.34 6.16 -26.26
C THR A 373 0.99 7.63 -26.12
N LEU A 374 1.33 8.26 -25.00
CA LEU A 374 1.03 9.66 -24.75
C LEU A 374 2.33 10.48 -24.63
N GLU A 375 2.23 11.76 -24.96
CA GLU A 375 3.33 12.69 -24.77
C GLU A 375 3.16 13.43 -23.45
N ASP A 376 4.21 13.41 -22.62
CA ASP A 376 4.24 14.21 -21.38
C ASP A 376 4.59 15.67 -21.74
N ASN A 377 3.58 16.40 -22.16
CA ASN A 377 3.69 17.75 -22.71
C ASN A 377 3.33 18.86 -21.73
N VAL A 378 3.02 18.54 -20.45
CA VAL A 378 2.81 19.54 -19.43
C VAL A 378 4.16 19.93 -18.81
N PRO A 379 4.56 21.22 -18.87
CA PRO A 379 5.83 21.65 -18.30
C PRO A 379 5.95 21.33 -16.81
N GLU A 380 7.15 20.99 -16.37
CA GLU A 380 7.42 20.60 -14.98
C GLU A 380 7.05 21.70 -13.97
N GLU A 381 7.36 22.96 -14.31
CA GLU A 381 6.99 24.13 -13.49
C GLU A 381 5.48 24.24 -13.32
N GLU A 382 4.72 23.95 -14.38
CA GLU A 382 3.26 23.97 -14.35
C GLU A 382 2.69 22.82 -13.50
N LYS A 383 3.25 21.62 -13.59
CA LYS A 383 2.90 20.50 -12.70
C LYS A 383 3.11 20.86 -11.23
N ILE A 384 4.22 21.52 -10.91
CA ILE A 384 4.54 21.95 -9.55
C ILE A 384 3.54 23.03 -9.10
N ARG A 385 3.23 24.03 -9.93
CA ARG A 385 2.25 25.07 -9.63
C ARG A 385 0.87 24.46 -9.33
N ARG A 386 0.39 23.57 -10.20
CA ARG A 386 -0.89 22.88 -10.03
C ARG A 386 -0.91 22.06 -8.74
N LEU A 387 0.15 21.31 -8.49
CA LEU A 387 0.26 20.49 -7.27
C LEU A 387 0.18 21.37 -6.01
N GLN A 388 0.93 22.49 -5.96
CA GLN A 388 0.90 23.40 -4.82
C GLN A 388 -0.50 23.99 -4.61
N THR A 389 -1.17 24.40 -5.68
CA THR A 389 -2.52 24.95 -5.62
C THR A 389 -3.54 23.99 -4.98
N ILE A 390 -3.52 22.70 -5.35
CA ILE A 390 -4.45 21.72 -4.76
C ILE A 390 -4.04 21.31 -3.35
N ILE A 391 -2.74 21.34 -3.02
CA ILE A 391 -2.26 21.11 -1.65
C ILE A 391 -2.81 22.19 -0.72
N ASP A 392 -2.69 23.45 -1.11
CA ASP A 392 -3.17 24.59 -0.31
C ASP A 392 -4.70 24.53 -0.13
N LEU A 393 -5.45 24.24 -1.19
CA LEU A 393 -6.90 24.04 -1.13
C LEU A 393 -7.27 22.91 -0.17
N GLN A 394 -6.69 21.73 -0.35
CA GLN A 394 -7.03 20.57 0.48
C GLN A 394 -6.61 20.76 1.94
N TYR A 395 -5.49 21.44 2.19
CA TYR A 395 -5.06 21.78 3.54
C TYR A 395 -6.12 22.65 4.26
N HIS A 396 -6.67 23.64 3.55
CA HIS A 396 -7.73 24.50 4.06
C HIS A 396 -9.01 23.70 4.35
N ILE A 397 -9.46 22.87 3.41
CA ILE A 397 -10.64 22.01 3.58
C ILE A 397 -10.47 21.08 4.76
N SER A 398 -9.34 20.37 4.86
CA SER A 398 -9.07 19.44 5.97
C SER A 398 -9.03 20.14 7.32
N HIS A 399 -8.53 21.39 7.36
CA HIS A 399 -8.54 22.20 8.57
C HIS A 399 -9.97 22.55 8.99
N GLU A 400 -10.81 23.03 8.09
CA GLU A 400 -12.21 23.35 8.38
C GLU A 400 -12.98 22.15 8.89
N ILE A 401 -12.90 20.99 8.20
CA ILE A 401 -13.56 19.74 8.62
C ILE A 401 -13.09 19.30 10.02
N ASN A 402 -11.80 19.44 10.31
CA ASN A 402 -11.28 19.09 11.64
C ASN A 402 -11.69 20.10 12.72
N GLN A 403 -11.86 21.39 12.39
CA GLN A 403 -12.37 22.39 13.32
C GLN A 403 -13.83 22.10 13.74
N GLU A 404 -14.64 21.51 12.88
CA GLU A 404 -16.00 21.07 13.23
C GLU A 404 -16.01 19.97 14.29
N ARG A 405 -14.90 19.25 14.50
CA ARG A 405 -14.74 18.24 15.56
C ARG A 405 -14.43 18.83 16.93
N VAL A 406 -14.04 20.10 17.01
CA VAL A 406 -13.75 20.76 18.31
C VAL A 406 -15.03 20.83 19.16
N GLY A 407 -14.92 20.38 20.40
CA GLY A 407 -16.05 20.25 21.33
C GLY A 407 -16.80 18.92 21.22
N GLN A 408 -16.52 18.09 20.21
CA GLN A 408 -17.10 16.74 20.11
C GLN A 408 -16.30 15.73 20.94
N THR A 409 -16.95 14.61 21.29
CA THR A 409 -16.31 13.43 21.87
C THR A 409 -16.13 12.40 20.76
N VAL A 410 -14.91 11.89 20.62
CA VAL A 410 -14.54 10.88 19.63
C VAL A 410 -14.01 9.63 20.34
N GLU A 411 -14.42 8.47 19.83
CA GLU A 411 -13.92 7.19 20.31
C GLU A 411 -12.62 6.83 19.59
N ILE A 412 -11.56 6.58 20.33
CA ILE A 412 -10.21 6.38 19.82
C ILE A 412 -9.67 5.01 20.23
N LEU A 413 -9.22 4.22 19.26
CA LEU A 413 -8.38 3.05 19.51
C LEU A 413 -6.93 3.54 19.66
N VAL A 414 -6.33 3.29 20.84
CA VAL A 414 -5.00 3.77 21.21
C VAL A 414 -3.93 2.97 20.46
N GLU A 415 -3.14 3.64 19.62
CA GLU A 415 -2.14 2.98 18.75
C GLU A 415 -0.72 3.03 19.34
N GLY A 416 -0.41 4.02 20.20
CA GLY A 416 0.95 4.14 20.72
C GLY A 416 1.28 5.50 21.31
N GLU A 417 2.59 5.70 21.58
CA GLU A 417 3.13 6.98 22.03
C GLU A 417 3.20 7.99 20.87
N SER A 418 2.86 9.26 21.17
CA SER A 418 2.96 10.33 20.17
C SER A 418 4.41 10.56 19.77
N ARG A 419 4.63 10.76 18.46
CA ARG A 419 5.99 11.06 17.93
C ARG A 419 6.60 12.35 18.47
N LYS A 420 5.77 13.31 18.89
CA LYS A 420 6.22 14.63 19.37
C LYS A 420 6.37 14.71 20.89
N SER A 421 5.76 13.80 21.63
CA SER A 421 5.76 13.81 23.10
C SER A 421 5.57 12.39 23.63
N LYS A 422 6.47 11.94 24.49
CA LYS A 422 6.32 10.67 25.21
C LYS A 422 5.28 10.72 26.34
N LEU A 423 4.81 11.91 26.68
CA LEU A 423 3.77 12.14 27.68
C LEU A 423 2.37 12.01 27.10
N ASP A 424 2.27 11.91 25.75
CA ASP A 424 1.02 11.81 25.04
C ASP A 424 0.91 10.49 24.30
N TYR A 425 -0.30 9.97 24.23
CA TYR A 425 -0.68 8.90 23.32
C TYR A 425 -1.34 9.45 22.07
N PHE A 426 -1.37 8.63 21.03
CA PHE A 426 -2.18 8.85 19.85
C PHE A 426 -2.96 7.62 19.49
N GLY A 427 -4.03 7.83 18.76
CA GLY A 427 -4.82 6.78 18.15
C GLY A 427 -5.69 7.36 17.03
N LYS A 428 -6.56 6.53 16.49
CA LYS A 428 -7.46 6.92 15.41
C LYS A 428 -8.91 6.62 15.79
N ASP A 429 -9.80 7.48 15.31
CA ASP A 429 -11.24 7.22 15.33
C ASP A 429 -11.67 6.30 14.15
N ASP A 430 -12.95 6.01 14.04
CA ASP A 430 -13.51 5.23 12.93
C ASP A 430 -13.39 5.93 11.57
N THR A 431 -13.30 7.27 11.55
CA THR A 431 -13.10 8.09 10.36
C THR A 431 -11.61 8.25 9.95
N PHE A 432 -10.72 7.53 10.62
CA PHE A 432 -9.26 7.53 10.39
C PHE A 432 -8.53 8.82 10.80
N LYS A 433 -9.20 9.72 11.53
CA LYS A 433 -8.56 10.93 12.04
C LYS A 433 -7.65 10.62 13.22
N THR A 434 -6.43 11.14 13.18
CA THR A 434 -5.46 10.99 14.27
C THR A 434 -5.79 11.94 15.40
N THR A 435 -5.95 11.39 16.61
CA THR A 435 -6.17 12.17 17.82
C THR A 435 -5.04 11.94 18.81
N VAL A 436 -4.50 13.03 19.37
CA VAL A 436 -3.44 13.03 20.40
C VAL A 436 -4.04 13.49 21.71
N PHE A 437 -3.69 12.82 22.80
CA PHE A 437 -4.21 13.09 24.15
C PHE A 437 -3.18 12.69 25.22
N PRO A 438 -3.21 13.33 26.43
CA PRO A 438 -2.28 13.02 27.49
C PRO A 438 -2.35 11.55 27.92
N ARG A 439 -1.18 10.96 28.13
CA ARG A 439 -1.03 9.61 28.67
C ARG A 439 -1.57 9.58 30.12
N GLN A 440 -2.50 8.68 30.37
CA GLN A 440 -3.06 8.38 31.71
C GLN A 440 -2.84 6.89 32.00
N ASN A 441 -3.63 6.30 32.90
CA ASN A 441 -3.66 4.84 33.14
C ASN A 441 -4.39 4.12 31.99
N ILE A 442 -3.85 4.25 30.76
CA ILE A 442 -4.41 3.70 29.53
C ILE A 442 -3.34 2.81 28.91
N LEU A 443 -3.74 1.70 28.32
CA LEU A 443 -2.86 0.80 27.59
C LEU A 443 -2.98 0.99 26.08
N ILE A 444 -1.94 0.67 25.36
CA ILE A 444 -2.00 0.55 23.91
C ILE A 444 -2.99 -0.58 23.58
N GLY A 445 -3.92 -0.32 22.67
CA GLY A 445 -5.02 -1.22 22.34
C GLY A 445 -6.30 -0.96 23.11
N ASP A 446 -6.31 -0.07 24.12
CA ASP A 446 -7.57 0.35 24.74
C ASP A 446 -8.37 1.24 23.79
N THR A 447 -9.70 1.18 23.93
CA THR A 447 -10.61 2.11 23.29
C THR A 447 -11.06 3.15 24.30
N VAL A 448 -10.83 4.45 24.01
CA VAL A 448 -11.09 5.56 24.94
C VAL A 448 -11.91 6.67 24.27
N ASN A 449 -12.70 7.37 25.07
CA ASN A 449 -13.42 8.56 24.65
C ASN A 449 -12.59 9.81 24.89
N VAL A 450 -12.35 10.60 23.83
CA VAL A 450 -11.56 11.83 23.90
C VAL A 450 -12.42 13.03 23.51
N LYS A 451 -12.51 14.03 24.41
CA LYS A 451 -13.10 15.32 24.08
C LYS A 451 -12.10 16.21 23.38
N VAL A 452 -12.37 16.52 22.12
CA VAL A 452 -11.50 17.34 21.28
C VAL A 452 -11.61 18.81 21.71
N HIS A 453 -10.47 19.49 21.90
CA HIS A 453 -10.42 20.91 22.22
C HIS A 453 -9.62 21.76 21.22
N THR A 454 -8.81 21.12 20.37
CA THR A 454 -8.02 21.80 19.33
C THR A 454 -7.88 20.89 18.11
N ALA A 455 -7.86 21.47 16.94
CA ALA A 455 -7.65 20.74 15.69
C ALA A 455 -6.68 21.48 14.76
N SER A 456 -5.87 20.71 14.04
CA SER A 456 -5.11 21.14 12.89
C SER A 456 -5.67 20.46 11.63
N SER A 457 -5.11 20.72 10.45
CA SER A 457 -5.48 20.01 9.22
C SER A 457 -5.22 18.49 9.29
N HIS A 458 -4.37 18.00 10.19
CA HIS A 458 -3.95 16.59 10.24
C HIS A 458 -4.22 15.89 11.58
N THR A 459 -4.45 16.64 12.65
CA THR A 459 -4.47 16.07 14.00
C THR A 459 -5.50 16.78 14.86
N LEU A 460 -6.28 15.99 15.57
CA LEU A 460 -7.15 16.43 16.66
C LEU A 460 -6.38 16.33 17.98
N ILE A 461 -6.62 17.24 18.91
CA ILE A 461 -6.02 17.20 20.25
C ILE A 461 -7.15 17.29 21.26
N GLY A 462 -7.12 16.43 22.27
CA GLY A 462 -8.19 16.37 23.28
C GLY A 462 -7.73 15.82 24.60
N ASN A 463 -8.69 15.64 25.50
CA ASN A 463 -8.51 15.01 26.79
C ASN A 463 -9.45 13.80 26.91
N VAL A 464 -8.96 12.72 27.51
CA VAL A 464 -9.77 11.56 27.81
C VAL A 464 -10.85 11.96 28.81
N ILE A 465 -12.07 11.54 28.53
CA ILE A 465 -13.20 11.67 29.46
C ILE A 465 -13.54 10.29 30.02
N THR A 466 -13.74 10.26 31.32
CA THR A 466 -14.18 9.06 32.06
C THR A 466 -15.68 8.84 31.89
#